data_680dc45ec2b206f4920eb32574261f78
#
_entry.id   680dc45ec2b206f4920eb32574261f78
#
_cell.length_a   1.000
_cell.length_b   1.000
_cell.length_c   1.000
_cell.angle_alpha   90.00
_cell.angle_beta   90.00
_cell.angle_gamma   90.00
#
_symmetry.space_group_name_H-M   'P 1'
#
loop_
_entity.id
_entity.type
_entity.pdbx_description
1 polymer ?
#
loop_
_entity_poly.entity_id
_entity_poly.type
_entity_poly.pdbx_seq_one_letter_code
_entity_poly.pdbx_strand_id
1 'polypeptide(L)'
;MRGLGTIINIILIVLAGTFGCSFSSKMKEKMQETLFLITGISVIFIGIAGAMEQMLIIENGRLIPRNIMMVICCLAIGAIVGEYFDLDGKMNQFADYVKKKSNNGNDTKFVVAFVNTSCVVCIGAMAVIGAIKDGVSGDITVLAAKGVIDFILVSVMSASLGKGCMFSAIPVAIFQGSITLLAMMLNTVVPAVALENLSCVGSILIFCVGVNMVFERKIRVANVLPAVIIAVIWGMIF
;
A
#
# COMPACT_ATOMS: atom_id res chain seq x y z
N MET A 1 22.34 10.93 -2.10
CA MET A 1 21.46 11.72 -3.01
C MET A 1 20.05 11.61 -2.43
N ARG A 2 19.42 12.74 -2.14
CA ARG A 2 18.04 12.76 -1.66
C ARG A 2 17.09 12.32 -2.79
N GLY A 3 16.12 11.47 -2.51
CA GLY A 3 15.18 10.91 -3.49
C GLY A 3 15.63 9.62 -4.18
N LEU A 4 16.84 9.14 -3.90
CA LEU A 4 17.36 7.92 -4.50
C LEU A 4 16.60 6.67 -4.05
N GLY A 5 16.19 6.61 -2.78
CA GLY A 5 15.43 5.49 -2.24
C GLY A 5 14.08 5.31 -2.94
N THR A 6 13.38 6.42 -3.20
CA THR A 6 12.12 6.41 -3.96
C THR A 6 12.32 5.89 -5.39
N ILE A 7 13.39 6.32 -6.08
CA ILE A 7 13.69 5.85 -7.43
C ILE A 7 14.02 4.36 -7.44
N ILE A 8 14.82 3.88 -6.48
CA ILE A 8 15.15 2.46 -6.35
C ILE A 8 13.87 1.63 -6.16
N ASN A 9 12.96 2.05 -5.27
CA ASN A 9 11.71 1.34 -5.05
C ASN A 9 10.84 1.26 -6.31
N ILE A 10 10.71 2.36 -7.05
CA ILE A 10 9.96 2.39 -8.33
C ILE A 10 10.57 1.40 -9.34
N ILE A 11 11.90 1.41 -9.48
CA ILE A 11 12.60 0.50 -10.40
C ILE A 11 12.37 -0.97 -9.98
N LEU A 12 12.47 -1.27 -8.69
CA LEU A 12 12.24 -2.63 -8.18
C LEU A 12 10.80 -3.11 -8.43
N ILE A 13 9.79 -2.24 -8.30
CA ILE A 13 8.39 -2.58 -8.62
C ILE A 13 8.23 -2.91 -10.11
N VAL A 14 8.83 -2.12 -11.00
CA VAL A 14 8.76 -2.38 -12.45
C VAL A 14 9.48 -3.69 -12.79
N LEU A 15 10.66 -3.93 -12.23
CA LEU A 15 11.40 -5.17 -12.43
C LEU A 15 10.62 -6.38 -11.88
N ALA A 16 10.03 -6.25 -10.71
CA ALA A 16 9.18 -7.27 -10.09
C ALA A 16 7.97 -7.63 -10.97
N GLY A 17 7.31 -6.60 -11.51
CA GLY A 17 6.18 -6.78 -12.40
C GLY A 17 6.56 -7.52 -13.68
N THR A 18 7.67 -7.14 -14.31
CA THR A 18 8.19 -7.82 -15.53
C THR A 18 8.61 -9.25 -15.23
N PHE A 19 9.30 -9.48 -14.10
CA PHE A 19 9.72 -10.81 -13.66
C PHE A 19 8.52 -11.72 -13.41
N GLY A 20 7.53 -11.26 -12.62
CA GLY A 20 6.32 -12.02 -12.31
C GLY A 20 5.51 -12.36 -13.56
N CYS A 21 5.32 -11.40 -14.48
CA CYS A 21 4.65 -11.66 -15.75
C CYS A 21 5.38 -12.67 -16.64
N SER A 22 6.72 -12.63 -16.67
CA SER A 22 7.52 -13.59 -17.43
C SER A 22 7.40 -15.01 -16.86
N PHE A 23 7.28 -15.11 -15.54
CA PHE A 23 7.09 -16.38 -14.84
C PHE A 23 5.65 -16.92 -15.05
N SER A 24 4.66 -16.03 -15.02
CA SER A 24 3.25 -16.33 -15.22
C SER A 24 2.99 -17.04 -16.56
N SER A 25 3.68 -16.65 -17.63
CA SER A 25 3.50 -17.24 -18.96
C SER A 25 3.83 -18.74 -19.03
N LYS A 26 4.59 -19.25 -18.06
CA LYS A 26 4.98 -20.66 -17.93
C LYS A 26 4.10 -21.43 -16.93
N MET A 27 3.17 -20.76 -16.24
CA MET A 27 2.34 -21.34 -15.20
C MET A 27 0.96 -21.73 -15.72
N LYS A 28 0.45 -22.88 -15.25
CA LYS A 28 -0.94 -23.28 -15.48
C LYS A 28 -1.90 -22.37 -14.73
N GLU A 29 -3.08 -22.13 -15.27
CA GLU A 29 -4.12 -21.27 -14.69
C GLU A 29 -4.44 -21.61 -13.22
N LYS A 30 -4.58 -22.91 -12.89
CA LYS A 30 -4.77 -23.37 -11.49
C LYS A 30 -3.65 -22.94 -10.55
N MET A 31 -2.40 -22.87 -11.03
CA MET A 31 -1.28 -22.39 -10.21
C MET A 31 -1.37 -20.88 -9.95
N GLN A 32 -1.80 -20.13 -10.96
CA GLN A 32 -2.01 -18.67 -10.82
C GLN A 32 -3.13 -18.38 -9.80
N GLU A 33 -4.24 -19.13 -9.87
CA GLU A 33 -5.33 -19.02 -8.89
C GLU A 33 -4.87 -19.35 -7.47
N THR A 34 -4.14 -20.45 -7.31
CA THR A 34 -3.60 -20.84 -6.01
C THR A 34 -2.65 -19.77 -5.46
N LEU A 35 -1.74 -19.23 -6.28
CA LEU A 35 -0.85 -18.16 -5.89
C LEU A 35 -1.61 -16.89 -5.51
N PHE A 36 -2.67 -16.56 -6.23
CA PHE A 36 -3.50 -15.41 -5.92
C PHE A 36 -4.15 -15.53 -4.53
N LEU A 37 -4.73 -16.69 -4.24
CA LEU A 37 -5.34 -16.96 -2.93
C LEU A 37 -4.31 -16.94 -1.80
N ILE A 38 -3.16 -17.61 -1.97
CA ILE A 38 -2.09 -17.63 -0.97
C ILE A 38 -1.53 -16.22 -0.74
N THR A 39 -1.38 -15.42 -1.81
CA THR A 39 -0.97 -14.01 -1.68
C THR A 39 -2.00 -13.23 -0.88
N GLY A 40 -3.30 -13.40 -1.16
CA GLY A 40 -4.38 -12.78 -0.40
C GLY A 40 -4.34 -13.14 1.10
N ILE A 41 -4.14 -14.42 1.41
CA ILE A 41 -3.96 -14.90 2.79
C ILE A 41 -2.74 -14.23 3.43
N SER A 42 -1.61 -14.18 2.73
CA SER A 42 -0.39 -13.53 3.25
C SER A 42 -0.62 -12.05 3.54
N VAL A 43 -1.33 -11.34 2.66
CA VAL A 43 -1.70 -9.93 2.86
C VAL A 43 -2.63 -9.74 4.07
N ILE A 44 -3.57 -10.67 4.32
CA ILE A 44 -4.41 -10.68 5.53
C ILE A 44 -3.53 -10.74 6.78
N PHE A 45 -2.60 -11.69 6.85
CA PHE A 45 -1.71 -11.85 8.02
C PHE A 45 -0.77 -10.66 8.21
N ILE A 46 -0.26 -10.06 7.14
CA ILE A 46 0.54 -8.82 7.20
C ILE A 46 -0.29 -7.68 7.78
N GLY A 47 -1.53 -7.53 7.33
CA GLY A 47 -2.46 -6.52 7.86
C GLY A 47 -2.79 -6.73 9.33
N ILE A 48 -3.08 -7.98 9.74
CA ILE A 48 -3.33 -8.33 11.15
C ILE A 48 -2.10 -8.01 12.01
N ALA A 49 -0.92 -8.49 11.61
CA ALA A 49 0.31 -8.29 12.37
C ALA A 49 0.62 -6.79 12.58
N GLY A 50 0.56 -5.99 11.52
CA GLY A 50 0.81 -4.55 11.62
C GLY A 50 -0.26 -3.78 12.41
N ALA A 51 -1.52 -4.20 12.36
CA ALA A 51 -2.58 -3.62 13.18
C ALA A 51 -2.38 -3.98 14.66
N MET A 52 -2.10 -5.24 14.98
CA MET A 52 -1.86 -5.71 16.35
C MET A 52 -0.64 -5.05 16.98
N GLU A 53 0.44 -4.84 16.22
CA GLU A 53 1.64 -4.14 16.69
C GLU A 53 1.32 -2.76 17.26
N GLN A 54 0.35 -2.05 16.66
CA GLN A 54 -0.01 -0.69 17.04
C GLN A 54 -1.22 -0.61 17.98
N MET A 55 -2.04 -1.65 18.01
CA MET A 55 -3.26 -1.70 18.84
C MET A 55 -3.04 -2.37 20.20
N LEU A 56 -1.92 -3.03 20.42
CA LEU A 56 -1.63 -3.77 21.63
C LEU A 56 -0.33 -3.27 22.26
N ILE A 57 -0.35 -3.11 23.60
CA ILE A 57 0.84 -2.87 24.40
C ILE A 57 0.93 -3.90 25.53
N ILE A 58 2.14 -4.13 26.01
CA ILE A 58 2.37 -5.00 27.17
C ILE A 58 2.61 -4.10 28.37
N GLU A 59 1.67 -4.09 29.32
CA GLU A 59 1.81 -3.42 30.62
C GLU A 59 1.67 -4.44 31.74
N ASN A 60 2.63 -4.49 32.65
CA ASN A 60 2.63 -5.43 33.78
C ASN A 60 2.43 -6.89 33.39
N GLY A 61 2.98 -7.30 32.22
CA GLY A 61 2.84 -8.67 31.71
C GLY A 61 1.46 -9.00 31.11
N ARG A 62 0.61 -8.01 30.89
CA ARG A 62 -0.71 -8.16 30.25
C ARG A 62 -0.76 -7.38 28.96
N LEU A 63 -1.45 -7.96 27.95
CA LEU A 63 -1.76 -7.28 26.72
C LEU A 63 -2.95 -6.34 26.96
N ILE A 64 -2.75 -5.06 26.71
CA ILE A 64 -3.77 -4.01 26.85
C ILE A 64 -4.02 -3.39 25.49
N PRO A 65 -5.30 -3.27 25.06
CA PRO A 65 -5.62 -2.60 23.80
C PRO A 65 -5.45 -1.09 23.92
N ARG A 66 -4.89 -0.46 22.89
CA ARG A 66 -4.75 0.99 22.74
C ARG A 66 -5.28 1.46 21.38
N ASN A 67 -5.44 2.76 21.22
CA ASN A 67 -5.80 3.42 19.96
C ASN A 67 -7.17 3.01 19.36
N ILE A 68 -8.05 2.30 20.10
CA ILE A 68 -9.34 1.82 19.60
C ILE A 68 -10.20 2.97 19.09
N MET A 69 -10.32 4.06 19.89
CA MET A 69 -11.13 5.23 19.53
C MET A 69 -10.59 5.91 18.27
N MET A 70 -9.27 6.10 18.19
CA MET A 70 -8.59 6.65 17.00
C MET A 70 -8.91 5.82 15.76
N VAL A 71 -8.78 4.49 15.83
CA VAL A 71 -9.04 3.58 14.71
C VAL A 71 -10.49 3.72 14.23
N ILE A 72 -11.47 3.63 15.14
CA ILE A 72 -12.89 3.73 14.78
C ILE A 72 -13.21 5.07 14.15
N CYS A 73 -12.77 6.18 14.77
CA CYS A 73 -13.04 7.52 14.25
C CYS A 73 -12.37 7.76 12.89
N CYS A 74 -11.10 7.39 12.75
CA CYS A 74 -10.37 7.60 11.49
C CYS A 74 -10.98 6.78 10.34
N LEU A 75 -11.32 5.51 10.58
CA LEU A 75 -11.94 4.66 9.57
C LEU A 75 -13.33 5.16 9.18
N ALA A 76 -14.17 5.53 10.16
CA ALA A 76 -15.52 6.03 9.90
C ALA A 76 -15.51 7.34 9.12
N ILE A 77 -14.73 8.34 9.58
CA ILE A 77 -14.63 9.63 8.89
C ILE A 77 -13.98 9.46 7.52
N GLY A 78 -12.91 8.64 7.44
CA GLY A 78 -12.23 8.35 6.18
C GLY A 78 -13.14 7.71 5.15
N ALA A 79 -13.95 6.74 5.55
CA ALA A 79 -14.93 6.10 4.68
C ALA A 79 -16.00 7.09 4.19
N ILE A 80 -16.54 7.95 5.07
CA ILE A 80 -17.52 8.98 4.70
C ILE A 80 -16.92 9.95 3.67
N VAL A 81 -15.71 10.44 3.94
CA VAL A 81 -15.01 11.37 3.03
C VAL A 81 -14.73 10.70 1.69
N GLY A 82 -14.23 9.48 1.70
CA GLY A 82 -13.89 8.75 0.47
C GLY A 82 -15.11 8.37 -0.36
N GLU A 83 -16.22 7.97 0.26
CA GLU A 83 -17.48 7.72 -0.46
C GLU A 83 -18.06 9.03 -1.02
N TYR A 84 -17.98 10.13 -0.30
CA TYR A 84 -18.45 11.43 -0.80
C TYR A 84 -17.69 11.87 -2.07
N PHE A 85 -16.39 11.61 -2.13
CA PHE A 85 -15.56 11.93 -3.29
C PHE A 85 -15.46 10.80 -4.33
N ASP A 86 -16.05 9.63 -4.07
CA ASP A 86 -15.94 8.42 -4.91
C ASP A 86 -14.51 8.13 -5.35
N LEU A 87 -13.61 7.99 -4.38
CA LEU A 87 -12.19 7.77 -4.65
C LEU A 87 -11.94 6.42 -5.34
N ASP A 88 -12.74 5.40 -5.03
CA ASP A 88 -12.65 4.09 -5.67
C ASP A 88 -12.99 4.18 -7.16
N GLY A 89 -14.06 4.90 -7.50
CA GLY A 89 -14.42 5.17 -8.89
C GLY A 89 -13.32 5.94 -9.64
N LYS A 90 -12.74 6.97 -9.01
CA LYS A 90 -11.61 7.72 -9.60
C LYS A 90 -10.36 6.86 -9.78
N MET A 91 -10.05 5.99 -8.82
CA MET A 91 -8.92 5.07 -8.91
C MET A 91 -9.11 4.08 -10.06
N ASN A 92 -10.32 3.54 -10.21
CA ASN A 92 -10.66 2.64 -11.32
C ASN A 92 -10.58 3.37 -12.67
N GLN A 93 -11.08 4.60 -12.78
CA GLN A 93 -10.95 5.44 -13.99
C GLN A 93 -9.48 5.71 -14.34
N PHE A 94 -8.66 6.01 -13.33
CA PHE A 94 -7.22 6.18 -13.53
C PHE A 94 -6.54 4.90 -14.00
N ALA A 95 -6.91 3.75 -13.41
CA ALA A 95 -6.43 2.44 -13.85
C ALA A 95 -6.82 2.13 -15.31
N ASP A 96 -8.06 2.44 -15.71
CA ASP A 96 -8.53 2.31 -17.09
C ASP A 96 -7.79 3.23 -18.05
N TYR A 97 -7.50 4.46 -17.64
CA TYR A 97 -6.67 5.37 -18.44
C TYR A 97 -5.26 4.80 -18.66
N VAL A 98 -4.61 4.33 -17.59
CA VAL A 98 -3.28 3.69 -17.67
C VAL A 98 -3.34 2.45 -18.56
N LYS A 99 -4.37 1.60 -18.41
CA LYS A 99 -4.62 0.41 -19.22
C LYS A 99 -4.67 0.74 -20.72
N LYS A 100 -5.46 1.75 -21.09
CA LYS A 100 -5.60 2.20 -22.49
C LYS A 100 -4.28 2.74 -23.03
N LYS A 101 -3.59 3.60 -22.25
CA LYS A 101 -2.34 4.24 -22.66
C LYS A 101 -1.18 3.25 -22.78
N SER A 102 -1.19 2.17 -22.00
CA SER A 102 -0.17 1.12 -22.01
C SER A 102 -0.42 0.01 -23.04
N ASN A 103 -1.40 0.18 -23.93
CA ASN A 103 -1.76 -0.79 -24.98
C ASN A 103 -2.21 -2.17 -24.43
N ASN A 104 -2.71 -2.22 -23.19
CA ASN A 104 -3.21 -3.42 -22.53
C ASN A 104 -4.76 -3.49 -22.54
N GLY A 105 -5.42 -2.91 -23.54
CA GLY A 105 -6.87 -2.78 -23.62
C GLY A 105 -7.65 -4.09 -23.46
N ASN A 106 -7.09 -5.21 -23.89
CA ASN A 106 -7.73 -6.54 -23.83
C ASN A 106 -7.52 -7.28 -22.50
N ASP A 107 -6.71 -6.76 -21.58
CA ASP A 107 -6.47 -7.41 -20.29
C ASP A 107 -7.61 -7.13 -19.31
N THR A 108 -8.46 -8.13 -19.06
CA THR A 108 -9.63 -8.02 -18.18
C THR A 108 -9.25 -7.89 -16.70
N LYS A 109 -8.08 -8.40 -16.30
CA LYS A 109 -7.59 -8.39 -14.91
C LYS A 109 -6.78 -7.13 -14.57
N PHE A 110 -6.43 -6.31 -15.58
CA PHE A 110 -5.51 -5.18 -15.43
C PHE A 110 -5.92 -4.21 -14.32
N VAL A 111 -7.19 -3.78 -14.31
CA VAL A 111 -7.67 -2.79 -13.32
C VAL A 111 -7.59 -3.35 -11.90
N VAL A 112 -8.05 -4.59 -11.70
CA VAL A 112 -7.99 -5.26 -10.39
C VAL A 112 -6.54 -5.43 -9.93
N ALA A 113 -5.65 -5.87 -10.84
CA ALA A 113 -4.23 -6.01 -10.57
C ALA A 113 -3.60 -4.67 -10.16
N PHE A 114 -3.85 -3.62 -10.94
CA PHE A 114 -3.34 -2.28 -10.68
C PHE A 114 -3.81 -1.74 -9.32
N VAL A 115 -5.13 -1.77 -9.06
CA VAL A 115 -5.71 -1.19 -7.85
C VAL A 115 -5.24 -1.94 -6.60
N ASN A 116 -5.37 -3.28 -6.58
CA ASN A 116 -4.96 -4.08 -5.43
C ASN A 116 -3.47 -3.91 -5.12
N THR A 117 -2.60 -4.02 -6.12
CA THR A 117 -1.16 -3.86 -5.93
C THR A 117 -0.82 -2.45 -5.46
N SER A 118 -1.43 -1.42 -6.06
CA SER A 118 -1.21 -0.03 -5.65
C SER A 118 -1.60 0.21 -4.19
N CYS A 119 -2.76 -0.31 -3.77
CA CYS A 119 -3.18 -0.20 -2.37
C CYS A 119 -2.16 -0.89 -1.43
N VAL A 120 -1.77 -2.14 -1.71
CA VAL A 120 -0.84 -2.88 -0.84
C VAL A 120 0.54 -2.20 -0.77
N VAL A 121 1.07 -1.72 -1.90
CA VAL A 121 2.43 -1.17 -1.98
C VAL A 121 2.50 0.29 -1.49
N CYS A 122 1.44 1.11 -1.71
CA CYS A 122 1.42 2.51 -1.27
C CYS A 122 1.08 2.65 0.23
N ILE A 123 0.21 1.76 0.77
CA ILE A 123 -0.26 1.87 2.14
C ILE A 123 0.76 1.22 3.08
N GLY A 124 1.31 2.00 4.00
CA GLY A 124 2.20 1.50 5.04
C GLY A 124 3.18 2.55 5.56
N ALA A 125 3.50 2.45 6.86
CA ALA A 125 4.41 3.38 7.53
C ALA A 125 5.81 3.40 6.88
N MET A 126 6.32 2.26 6.43
CA MET A 126 7.64 2.19 5.78
C MET A 126 7.73 3.07 4.52
N ALA A 127 6.62 3.20 3.75
CA ALA A 127 6.59 4.07 2.58
C ALA A 127 6.77 5.54 2.97
N VAL A 128 6.08 5.97 4.03
CA VAL A 128 6.10 7.37 4.51
C VAL A 128 7.39 7.67 5.27
N ILE A 129 7.75 6.83 6.24
CA ILE A 129 8.98 6.99 7.04
C ILE A 129 10.21 6.98 6.12
N GLY A 130 10.26 6.03 5.20
CA GLY A 130 11.36 5.91 4.25
C GLY A 130 11.46 7.11 3.30
N ALA A 131 10.31 7.60 2.80
CA ALA A 131 10.28 8.79 1.94
C ALA A 131 10.71 10.06 2.69
N ILE A 132 10.33 10.20 3.97
CA ILE A 132 10.77 11.32 4.82
C ILE A 132 12.27 11.24 5.09
N LYS A 133 12.80 10.07 5.49
CA LYS A 133 14.23 9.89 5.76
C LYS A 133 15.07 10.12 4.51
N ASP A 134 14.63 9.60 3.36
CA ASP A 134 15.29 9.84 2.06
C ASP A 134 15.28 11.34 1.70
N GLY A 135 14.16 12.04 1.93
CA GLY A 135 14.04 13.48 1.65
C GLY A 135 14.86 14.36 2.57
N VAL A 136 14.84 14.11 3.87
CA VAL A 136 15.52 14.95 4.89
C VAL A 136 17.02 14.67 4.93
N SER A 137 17.40 13.41 5.10
CA SER A 137 18.79 12.99 5.34
C SER A 137 19.46 12.28 4.19
N GLY A 138 18.72 11.85 3.16
CA GLY A 138 19.24 11.00 2.10
C GLY A 138 19.47 9.55 2.56
N ASP A 139 18.88 9.14 3.70
CA ASP A 139 18.93 7.77 4.22
C ASP A 139 17.95 6.89 3.44
N ILE A 140 18.46 6.03 2.59
CA ILE A 140 17.68 5.13 1.72
C ILE A 140 17.39 3.78 2.37
N THR A 141 17.90 3.50 3.57
CA THR A 141 17.88 2.16 4.19
C THR A 141 16.46 1.59 4.28
N VAL A 142 15.50 2.40 4.74
CA VAL A 142 14.11 1.98 4.90
C VAL A 142 13.43 1.72 3.55
N LEU A 143 13.66 2.58 2.55
CA LEU A 143 13.09 2.40 1.21
C LEU A 143 13.76 1.27 0.44
N ALA A 144 15.05 1.02 0.65
CA ALA A 144 15.73 -0.13 0.07
C ALA A 144 15.18 -1.46 0.62
N ALA A 145 15.03 -1.56 1.96
CA ALA A 145 14.38 -2.72 2.58
C ALA A 145 12.94 -2.91 2.07
N LYS A 146 12.17 -1.83 2.04
CA LYS A 146 10.81 -1.85 1.46
C LYS A 146 10.82 -2.30 0.01
N GLY A 147 11.72 -1.79 -0.81
CA GLY A 147 11.85 -2.15 -2.22
C GLY A 147 12.07 -3.65 -2.43
N VAL A 148 12.85 -4.31 -1.56
CA VAL A 148 13.03 -5.77 -1.61
C VAL A 148 11.72 -6.49 -1.26
N ILE A 149 11.00 -6.04 -0.23
CA ILE A 149 9.70 -6.60 0.15
C ILE A 149 8.69 -6.41 -0.98
N ASP A 150 8.60 -5.20 -1.54
CA ASP A 150 7.72 -4.88 -2.66
C ASP A 150 8.08 -5.70 -3.90
N PHE A 151 9.38 -5.92 -4.16
CA PHE A 151 9.83 -6.76 -5.28
C PHE A 151 9.26 -8.18 -5.18
N ILE A 152 9.37 -8.81 -4.00
CA ILE A 152 8.86 -10.16 -3.78
C ILE A 152 7.33 -10.17 -3.96
N LEU A 153 6.65 -9.27 -3.27
CA LEU A 153 5.18 -9.20 -3.27
C LEU A 153 4.62 -8.92 -4.67
N VAL A 154 5.15 -7.90 -5.35
CA VAL A 154 4.71 -7.53 -6.70
C VAL A 154 5.04 -8.63 -7.73
N SER A 155 6.17 -9.35 -7.58
CA SER A 155 6.49 -10.49 -8.44
C SER A 155 5.43 -11.58 -8.33
N VAL A 156 5.02 -11.94 -7.11
CA VAL A 156 3.99 -12.96 -6.88
C VAL A 156 2.62 -12.46 -7.36
N MET A 157 2.26 -11.21 -7.06
CA MET A 157 1.01 -10.63 -7.55
C MET A 157 0.97 -10.54 -9.09
N SER A 158 2.08 -10.16 -9.74
CA SER A 158 2.15 -10.10 -11.20
C SER A 158 2.08 -11.49 -11.83
N ALA A 159 2.61 -12.52 -11.18
CA ALA A 159 2.50 -13.90 -11.64
C ALA A 159 1.05 -14.41 -11.64
N SER A 160 0.20 -13.90 -10.74
CA SER A 160 -1.20 -14.31 -10.61
C SER A 160 -2.20 -13.35 -11.29
N LEU A 161 -1.97 -12.04 -11.22
CA LEU A 161 -2.89 -11.00 -11.73
C LEU A 161 -2.46 -10.39 -13.07
N GLY A 162 -1.20 -10.58 -13.48
CA GLY A 162 -0.70 -10.08 -14.76
C GLY A 162 -0.10 -8.68 -14.71
N LYS A 163 -0.04 -8.04 -15.89
CA LYS A 163 0.74 -6.82 -16.14
C LYS A 163 0.30 -5.59 -15.33
N GLY A 164 -0.96 -5.54 -14.90
CA GLY A 164 -1.47 -4.39 -14.14
C GLY A 164 -0.67 -4.08 -12.89
N CYS A 165 -0.09 -5.11 -12.24
CA CYS A 165 0.72 -4.96 -11.03
C CYS A 165 1.98 -4.10 -11.26
N MET A 166 2.65 -4.23 -12.41
CA MET A 166 3.82 -3.44 -12.76
C MET A 166 3.53 -1.94 -12.77
N PHE A 167 2.34 -1.56 -13.21
CA PHE A 167 1.94 -0.16 -13.30
C PHE A 167 1.62 0.49 -11.95
N SER A 168 1.58 -0.29 -10.83
CA SER A 168 1.52 0.26 -9.48
C SER A 168 2.74 1.13 -9.14
N ALA A 169 3.82 1.03 -9.92
CA ALA A 169 4.95 1.95 -9.87
C ALA A 169 4.53 3.43 -10.05
N ILE A 170 3.45 3.70 -10.81
CA ILE A 170 2.97 5.09 -11.05
C ILE A 170 2.39 5.71 -9.76
N PRO A 171 1.37 5.13 -9.09
CA PRO A 171 0.89 5.69 -7.84
C PRO A 171 1.96 5.69 -6.73
N VAL A 172 2.88 4.72 -6.71
CA VAL A 172 4.03 4.74 -5.78
C VAL A 172 4.94 5.94 -6.07
N ALA A 173 5.28 6.20 -7.33
CA ALA A 173 6.08 7.35 -7.73
C ALA A 173 5.43 8.68 -7.30
N ILE A 174 4.11 8.81 -7.49
CA ILE A 174 3.36 10.00 -7.11
C ILE A 174 3.33 10.11 -5.57
N PHE A 175 2.95 9.06 -4.87
CA PHE A 175 2.77 9.07 -3.41
C PHE A 175 4.11 9.26 -2.67
N GLN A 176 5.06 8.36 -2.87
CA GLN A 176 6.39 8.46 -2.22
C GLN A 176 7.17 9.67 -2.71
N GLY A 177 7.12 9.95 -4.01
CA GLY A 177 7.80 11.10 -4.60
C GLY A 177 7.29 12.43 -4.02
N SER A 178 5.98 12.60 -3.86
CA SER A 178 5.41 13.80 -3.25
C SER A 178 5.85 13.96 -1.78
N ILE A 179 5.85 12.88 -0.99
CA ILE A 179 6.31 12.91 0.40
C ILE A 179 7.80 13.24 0.47
N THR A 180 8.63 12.62 -0.37
CA THR A 180 10.07 12.88 -0.43
C THR A 180 10.35 14.34 -0.80
N LEU A 181 9.65 14.89 -1.80
CA LEU A 181 9.79 16.30 -2.20
C LEU A 181 9.35 17.26 -1.08
N LEU A 182 8.20 17.00 -0.45
CA LEU A 182 7.74 17.79 0.68
C LEU A 182 8.72 17.73 1.87
N ALA A 183 9.27 16.56 2.17
CA ALA A 183 10.27 16.37 3.21
C ALA A 183 11.57 17.16 2.92
N MET A 184 12.00 17.19 1.65
CA MET A 184 13.15 18.01 1.22
C MET A 184 12.89 19.51 1.42
N MET A 185 11.65 19.97 1.15
CA MET A 185 11.32 21.40 1.21
C MET A 185 11.08 21.87 2.64
N LEU A 186 10.37 21.07 3.45
CA LEU A 186 9.92 21.49 4.78
C LEU A 186 10.91 21.12 5.88
N ASN A 187 11.82 20.19 5.62
CA ASN A 187 12.77 19.63 6.59
C ASN A 187 12.08 19.22 7.91
N THR A 188 10.84 18.75 7.82
CA THR A 188 9.94 18.53 8.96
C THR A 188 9.99 17.07 9.37
N VAL A 189 10.10 16.83 10.66
CA VAL A 189 10.01 15.50 11.26
C VAL A 189 8.55 15.27 11.67
N VAL A 190 7.94 14.22 11.13
CA VAL A 190 6.59 13.80 11.54
C VAL A 190 6.70 13.13 12.91
N PRO A 191 5.85 13.45 13.89
CA PRO A 191 5.86 12.82 15.22
C PRO A 191 5.71 11.29 15.11
N ALA A 192 6.41 10.56 16.00
CA ALA A 192 6.35 9.10 16.02
C ALA A 192 4.91 8.57 16.18
N VAL A 193 4.12 9.22 17.03
CA VAL A 193 2.69 8.89 17.24
C VAL A 193 1.88 8.96 15.93
N ALA A 194 2.14 9.99 15.11
CA ALA A 194 1.43 10.11 13.82
C ALA A 194 1.82 9.00 12.84
N LEU A 195 3.08 8.54 12.88
CA LEU A 195 3.55 7.40 12.07
C LEU A 195 3.01 6.06 12.59
N GLU A 196 2.88 5.89 13.91
CA GLU A 196 2.24 4.73 14.54
C GLU A 196 0.76 4.65 14.15
N ASN A 197 0.03 5.76 14.23
CA ASN A 197 -1.37 5.84 13.82
C ASN A 197 -1.56 5.54 12.34
N LEU A 198 -0.68 6.08 11.48
CA LEU A 198 -0.67 5.77 10.04
C LEU A 198 -0.43 4.27 9.81
N SER A 199 0.53 3.68 10.52
CA SER A 199 0.82 2.25 10.44
C SER A 199 -0.38 1.40 10.84
N CYS A 200 -1.04 1.76 11.94
CA CYS A 200 -2.22 1.08 12.46
C CYS A 200 -3.36 1.07 11.43
N VAL A 201 -3.81 2.25 11.01
CA VAL A 201 -4.92 2.39 10.05
C VAL A 201 -4.54 1.82 8.69
N GLY A 202 -3.31 2.05 8.21
CA GLY A 202 -2.81 1.47 6.96
C GLY A 202 -2.81 -0.05 6.97
N SER A 203 -2.42 -0.68 8.07
CA SER A 203 -2.42 -2.14 8.22
C SER A 203 -3.84 -2.72 8.17
N ILE A 204 -4.83 -2.02 8.73
CA ILE A 204 -6.24 -2.42 8.60
C ILE A 204 -6.71 -2.33 7.15
N LEU A 205 -6.28 -1.33 6.39
CA LEU A 205 -6.61 -1.26 4.96
C LEU A 205 -5.94 -2.37 4.16
N ILE A 206 -4.69 -2.74 4.48
CA ILE A 206 -3.99 -3.89 3.89
C ILE A 206 -4.77 -5.18 4.17
N PHE A 207 -5.25 -5.38 5.40
CA PHE A 207 -6.15 -6.49 5.75
C PHE A 207 -7.39 -6.51 4.84
N CYS A 208 -8.05 -5.37 4.64
CA CYS A 208 -9.24 -5.28 3.76
C CYS A 208 -8.92 -5.65 2.30
N VAL A 209 -7.73 -5.27 1.78
CA VAL A 209 -7.29 -5.71 0.44
C VAL A 209 -7.14 -7.23 0.40
N GLY A 210 -6.49 -7.83 1.40
CA GLY A 210 -6.35 -9.28 1.50
C GLY A 210 -7.70 -10.01 1.56
N VAL A 211 -8.67 -9.47 2.30
CA VAL A 211 -10.06 -9.99 2.35
C VAL A 211 -10.71 -9.94 0.98
N ASN A 212 -10.56 -8.84 0.23
CA ASN A 212 -11.07 -8.73 -1.13
C ASN A 212 -10.46 -9.77 -2.08
N MET A 213 -9.17 -10.09 -1.90
CA MET A 213 -8.48 -11.08 -2.74
C MET A 213 -8.97 -12.51 -2.48
N VAL A 214 -9.25 -12.86 -1.21
CA VAL A 214 -9.59 -14.23 -0.82
C VAL A 214 -11.09 -14.51 -0.92
N PHE A 215 -11.93 -13.55 -0.51
CA PHE A 215 -13.37 -13.76 -0.35
C PHE A 215 -14.21 -13.10 -1.45
N GLU A 216 -13.58 -12.55 -2.49
CA GLU A 216 -14.26 -11.80 -3.58
C GLU A 216 -15.21 -10.71 -3.06
N ARG A 217 -14.98 -10.23 -1.85
CA ARG A 217 -15.74 -9.14 -1.25
C ARG A 217 -15.37 -7.81 -1.89
N LYS A 218 -16.33 -6.92 -2.00
CA LYS A 218 -16.11 -5.59 -2.59
C LYS A 218 -16.02 -4.52 -1.50
N ILE A 219 -15.03 -4.63 -0.61
CA ILE A 219 -14.69 -3.52 0.27
C ILE A 219 -14.01 -2.48 -0.61
N ARG A 220 -14.58 -1.28 -0.69
CA ARG A 220 -14.02 -0.16 -1.46
C ARG A 220 -12.86 0.46 -0.71
N VAL A 221 -11.72 -0.24 -0.69
CA VAL A 221 -10.55 0.16 0.11
C VAL A 221 -10.06 1.55 -0.27
N ALA A 222 -10.12 1.92 -1.56
CA ALA A 222 -9.74 3.25 -2.01
C ALA A 222 -10.60 4.36 -1.39
N ASN A 223 -11.87 4.10 -1.09
CA ASN A 223 -12.73 5.05 -0.38
C ASN A 223 -12.37 5.20 1.11
N VAL A 224 -11.61 4.28 1.68
CA VAL A 224 -11.14 4.38 3.06
C VAL A 224 -9.75 5.01 3.16
N LEU A 225 -9.03 5.23 2.06
CA LEU A 225 -7.71 5.86 2.05
C LEU A 225 -7.60 7.19 2.82
N PRO A 226 -8.61 8.10 2.82
CA PRO A 226 -8.54 9.31 3.62
C PRO A 226 -8.34 9.06 5.12
N ALA A 227 -8.75 7.87 5.64
CA ALA A 227 -8.52 7.49 7.02
C ALA A 227 -7.04 7.52 7.43
N VAL A 228 -6.15 7.20 6.49
CA VAL A 228 -4.69 7.24 6.71
C VAL A 228 -4.22 8.66 6.96
N ILE A 229 -4.72 9.63 6.19
CA ILE A 229 -4.40 11.05 6.36
C ILE A 229 -4.96 11.57 7.70
N ILE A 230 -6.21 11.19 8.02
CA ILE A 230 -6.86 11.57 9.27
C ILE A 230 -6.10 11.00 10.47
N ALA A 231 -5.58 9.77 10.38
CA ALA A 231 -4.77 9.15 11.43
C ALA A 231 -3.45 9.90 11.68
N VAL A 232 -2.80 10.40 10.62
CA VAL A 232 -1.61 11.26 10.76
C VAL A 232 -1.97 12.56 11.47
N ILE A 233 -3.05 13.23 11.02
CA ILE A 233 -3.52 14.48 11.63
C ILE A 233 -3.88 14.26 13.11
N TRP A 234 -4.56 13.16 13.43
CA TRP A 234 -4.87 12.77 14.80
C TRP A 234 -3.63 12.69 15.69
N GLY A 235 -2.56 12.01 15.20
CA GLY A 235 -1.30 11.88 15.94
C GLY A 235 -0.44 13.16 15.97
N MET A 236 -0.82 14.18 15.20
CA MET A 236 -0.20 15.52 15.29
C MET A 236 -0.90 16.43 16.30
N ILE A 237 -2.17 16.14 16.64
CA ILE A 237 -3.00 16.97 17.53
C ILE A 237 -3.05 16.39 18.94
N PHE A 238 -3.10 15.07 19.07
CA PHE A 238 -3.25 14.31 20.31
C PHE A 238 -2.00 13.45 20.59
#